data_16674975e460e8b19853da3be3738fa5
#
_entry.id   16674975e460e8b19853da3be3738fa5
#
_cell.length_a   1.000
_cell.length_b   1.000
_cell.length_c   1.000
_cell.angle_alpha   90.00
_cell.angle_beta   90.00
_cell.angle_gamma   90.00
#
_symmetry.space_group_name_H-M   'P 1'
#
loop_
_entity.id
_entity.type
_entity.pdbx_description
1 polymer ?
#
loop_
_entity_poly.entity_id
_entity_poly.type
_entity_poly.pdbx_seq_one_letter_code
_entity_poly.pdbx_strand_id
1 'polypeptide(L)'
;MPEVRIGSEIKTYPQGTAYAEIAEEYQKNYENDILLVSVNGRLRELHKTLQKDCQMEFITAADTAGYLAYQRSAVFLMMKAFQDVAGRENVKNITVCFSVENGLYVEVEGGVTLSQELLDRVKEEMKRLSEQDLPLQKRSENTDEAMDHFQEQGMYDKARLFNYRRASRVNVYRLGDYDDYFYGYMVMSTRYLKYFDLQMYEEGFILRLPNKKQPKAIQPFHPQKKLFDVQQEAEKLGHKLGVFDVGTLNDTIARGRMNDLILMQEALQEKKIGDIAEQIYESGRKLIMIAGPSSSGKTTFSHRLSIQLAALGMKPHPIAVDNYFVNRVDSPRDENGNYDYEALNCIDVKQFNEDMEELLAGKRVELPVYNFVKGEREYKGDFLQLGAEDILVIEGIHCLNDDLSYSLPRDKKFKIYISALTQLNIDEHNRIPTTDGRLLRRMIRDARTRGASAQDTIRMWPSVRKGEEENIFPYQEEADAMFNSALIYELAVLKQYVEPLLFGIPKDCPEYTEAKRLLKFLDYFIGVSSEDIPKNSILREFIGGSCLDV
;
A
#
# COMPACT_ATOMS: atom_id res chain seq x y z
N MET A 1 -34.83 -24.14 11.30
CA MET A 1 -33.42 -24.30 10.87
C MET A 1 -33.16 -23.21 9.87
N PRO A 2 -32.15 -22.38 10.05
CA PRO A 2 -31.78 -21.35 9.07
C PRO A 2 -31.46 -21.93 7.69
N GLU A 3 -31.88 -21.21 6.64
CA GLU A 3 -31.51 -21.46 5.24
C GLU A 3 -30.23 -20.74 4.89
N VAL A 4 -29.28 -21.47 4.31
CA VAL A 4 -28.01 -20.92 3.81
C VAL A 4 -27.95 -21.08 2.30
N ARG A 5 -27.85 -19.96 1.59
CA ARG A 5 -27.66 -19.93 0.13
C ARG A 5 -26.16 -19.80 -0.19
N ILE A 6 -25.64 -20.78 -0.93
CA ILE A 6 -24.24 -20.82 -1.40
C ILE A 6 -24.25 -20.96 -2.91
N GLY A 7 -23.98 -19.88 -3.63
CA GLY A 7 -24.19 -19.84 -5.08
C GLY A 7 -25.65 -20.10 -5.47
N SER A 8 -25.91 -21.16 -6.22
CA SER A 8 -27.25 -21.62 -6.61
C SER A 8 -27.87 -22.64 -5.63
N GLU A 9 -27.09 -23.17 -4.68
CA GLU A 9 -27.52 -24.20 -3.73
C GLU A 9 -28.14 -23.55 -2.48
N ILE A 10 -29.23 -24.16 -1.96
CA ILE A 10 -29.86 -23.77 -0.70
C ILE A 10 -29.89 -25.00 0.20
N LYS A 11 -29.29 -24.89 1.38
CA LYS A 11 -29.29 -25.92 2.43
C LYS A 11 -29.75 -25.35 3.75
N THR A 12 -30.32 -26.21 4.60
CA THR A 12 -30.72 -25.88 5.97
C THR A 12 -29.74 -26.47 6.97
N TYR A 13 -29.36 -25.70 7.98
CA TYR A 13 -28.49 -26.12 9.07
C TYR A 13 -29.11 -25.80 10.42
N PRO A 14 -28.76 -26.53 11.48
CA PRO A 14 -29.16 -26.15 12.83
C PRO A 14 -28.68 -24.73 13.17
N GLN A 15 -29.48 -23.98 13.92
CA GLN A 15 -29.02 -22.71 14.48
C GLN A 15 -27.86 -22.98 15.45
N GLY A 16 -26.79 -22.18 15.36
CA GLY A 16 -25.58 -22.36 16.15
C GLY A 16 -24.50 -23.21 15.48
N THR A 17 -24.74 -23.82 14.28
CA THR A 17 -23.72 -24.50 13.50
C THR A 17 -22.56 -23.55 13.22
N ALA A 18 -21.32 -23.98 13.49
CA ALA A 18 -20.14 -23.18 13.19
C ALA A 18 -19.93 -23.02 11.68
N TYR A 19 -19.47 -21.86 11.24
CA TYR A 19 -19.17 -21.67 9.82
C TYR A 19 -18.05 -22.61 9.35
N ALA A 20 -17.17 -23.05 10.27
CA ALA A 20 -16.14 -24.04 9.96
C ALA A 20 -16.73 -25.38 9.52
N GLU A 21 -17.79 -25.87 10.18
CA GLU A 21 -18.45 -27.12 9.82
C GLU A 21 -19.06 -27.04 8.41
N ILE A 22 -19.69 -25.89 8.10
CA ILE A 22 -20.25 -25.65 6.76
C ILE A 22 -19.11 -25.55 5.72
N ALA A 23 -18.04 -24.84 6.04
CA ALA A 23 -16.88 -24.69 5.15
C ALA A 23 -16.20 -26.04 4.84
N GLU A 24 -16.09 -26.93 5.84
CA GLU A 24 -15.49 -28.26 5.66
C GLU A 24 -16.30 -29.13 4.68
N GLU A 25 -17.62 -29.05 4.70
CA GLU A 25 -18.49 -29.74 3.73
C GLU A 25 -18.22 -29.30 2.28
N TYR A 26 -17.89 -28.02 2.07
CA TYR A 26 -17.63 -27.44 0.75
C TYR A 26 -16.15 -27.38 0.37
N GLN A 27 -15.22 -27.68 1.28
CA GLN A 27 -13.77 -27.57 1.03
C GLN A 27 -13.32 -28.34 -0.21
N LYS A 28 -13.92 -29.49 -0.50
CA LYS A 28 -13.61 -30.30 -1.70
C LYS A 28 -13.84 -29.58 -3.05
N ASN A 29 -14.65 -28.52 -3.05
CA ASN A 29 -14.97 -27.73 -4.23
C ASN A 29 -13.97 -26.57 -4.44
N TYR A 30 -13.02 -26.37 -3.50
CA TYR A 30 -12.04 -25.31 -3.52
C TYR A 30 -10.64 -25.90 -3.54
N GLU A 31 -9.81 -25.38 -4.44
CA GLU A 31 -8.40 -25.78 -4.50
C GLU A 31 -7.63 -25.34 -3.25
N ASN A 32 -7.91 -24.13 -2.77
CA ASN A 32 -7.24 -23.55 -1.61
C ASN A 32 -8.08 -23.71 -0.34
N ASP A 33 -7.43 -23.72 0.83
CA ASP A 33 -8.11 -23.79 2.12
C ASP A 33 -9.08 -22.60 2.27
N ILE A 34 -10.31 -22.88 2.71
CA ILE A 34 -11.30 -21.85 3.05
C ILE A 34 -10.90 -21.25 4.40
N LEU A 35 -10.61 -19.96 4.43
CA LEU A 35 -10.07 -19.25 5.59
C LEU A 35 -11.11 -18.40 6.32
N LEU A 36 -12.06 -17.82 5.57
CA LEU A 36 -13.12 -16.95 6.06
C LEU A 36 -14.41 -17.24 5.30
N VAL A 37 -15.51 -16.66 5.78
CA VAL A 37 -16.77 -16.59 5.04
C VAL A 37 -17.28 -15.16 4.92
N SER A 38 -17.94 -14.83 3.82
CA SER A 38 -18.78 -13.64 3.66
C SER A 38 -20.23 -14.05 3.92
N VAL A 39 -20.85 -13.43 4.91
CA VAL A 39 -22.26 -13.69 5.30
C VAL A 39 -23.06 -12.42 5.05
N ASN A 40 -23.94 -12.44 4.04
CA ASN A 40 -24.70 -11.27 3.59
C ASN A 40 -23.77 -10.06 3.34
N GLY A 41 -22.66 -10.27 2.58
CA GLY A 41 -21.66 -9.25 2.27
C GLY A 41 -20.77 -8.83 3.45
N ARG A 42 -20.76 -9.57 4.56
CA ARG A 42 -19.92 -9.26 5.73
C ARG A 42 -18.97 -10.39 6.04
N LEU A 43 -17.69 -10.12 6.06
CA LEU A 43 -16.66 -11.08 6.45
C LEU A 43 -16.86 -11.60 7.89
N ARG A 44 -16.66 -12.89 8.07
CA ARG A 44 -16.70 -13.60 9.35
C ARG A 44 -15.59 -14.63 9.42
N GLU A 45 -15.05 -14.80 10.63
CA GLU A 45 -14.13 -15.88 10.95
C GLU A 45 -14.89 -17.20 11.11
N LEU A 46 -14.27 -18.31 10.78
CA LEU A 46 -14.91 -19.63 10.72
C LEU A 46 -15.42 -20.14 12.08
N HIS A 47 -14.88 -19.66 13.19
CA HIS A 47 -15.35 -20.02 14.54
C HIS A 47 -16.70 -19.37 14.91
N LYS A 48 -17.20 -18.41 14.13
CA LYS A 48 -18.52 -17.83 14.33
C LYS A 48 -19.61 -18.80 13.88
N THR A 49 -20.82 -18.58 14.37
CA THR A 49 -21.94 -19.51 14.21
C THR A 49 -23.10 -18.90 13.42
N LEU A 50 -23.80 -19.75 12.71
CA LEU A 50 -25.02 -19.45 11.96
C LEU A 50 -26.18 -19.10 12.92
N GLN A 51 -26.81 -17.91 12.73
CA GLN A 51 -27.89 -17.44 13.59
C GLN A 51 -29.25 -17.33 12.87
N LYS A 52 -29.25 -17.06 11.58
CA LYS A 52 -30.44 -16.81 10.75
C LYS A 52 -30.13 -17.09 9.28
N ASP A 53 -31.18 -17.09 8.47
CA ASP A 53 -31.05 -17.20 7.01
C ASP A 53 -30.02 -16.24 6.45
N CYS A 54 -29.21 -16.73 5.52
CA CYS A 54 -28.15 -15.92 4.95
C CYS A 54 -27.69 -16.41 3.56
N GLN A 55 -27.11 -15.49 2.82
CA GLN A 55 -26.24 -15.80 1.68
C GLN A 55 -24.81 -15.93 2.21
N MET A 56 -24.13 -17.00 1.80
CA MET A 56 -22.76 -17.29 2.23
C MET A 56 -21.85 -17.48 1.01
N GLU A 57 -20.65 -16.92 1.11
CA GLU A 57 -19.57 -17.08 0.14
C GLU A 57 -18.30 -17.47 0.89
N PHE A 58 -17.53 -18.41 0.37
CA PHE A 58 -16.29 -18.86 0.99
C PHE A 58 -15.10 -18.04 0.45
N ILE A 59 -14.20 -17.70 1.35
CA ILE A 59 -13.02 -16.85 1.09
C ILE A 59 -11.77 -17.67 1.37
N THR A 60 -10.90 -17.76 0.37
CA THR A 60 -9.64 -18.51 0.39
C THR A 60 -8.41 -17.58 0.43
N ALA A 61 -7.21 -18.12 0.54
CA ALA A 61 -5.96 -17.35 0.46
C ALA A 61 -5.71 -16.71 -0.93
N ALA A 62 -6.42 -17.11 -1.98
CA ALA A 62 -6.37 -16.47 -3.29
C ALA A 62 -7.15 -15.13 -3.31
N ASP A 63 -8.10 -14.95 -2.39
CA ASP A 63 -8.86 -13.73 -2.23
C ASP A 63 -8.11 -12.73 -1.35
N THR A 64 -8.24 -11.44 -1.63
CA THR A 64 -7.54 -10.39 -0.87
C THR A 64 -7.82 -10.44 0.63
N ALA A 65 -9.08 -10.65 1.03
CA ALA A 65 -9.45 -10.73 2.45
C ALA A 65 -8.85 -11.97 3.14
N GLY A 66 -8.85 -13.11 2.47
CA GLY A 66 -8.23 -14.35 2.96
C GLY A 66 -6.71 -14.25 3.05
N TYR A 67 -6.07 -13.67 2.03
CA TYR A 67 -4.63 -13.41 2.04
C TYR A 67 -4.21 -12.53 3.22
N LEU A 68 -4.92 -11.43 3.48
CA LEU A 68 -4.65 -10.56 4.61
C LEU A 68 -4.89 -11.24 5.98
N ALA A 69 -5.88 -12.14 6.06
CA ALA A 69 -6.07 -12.94 7.27
C ALA A 69 -4.94 -13.95 7.47
N TYR A 70 -4.49 -14.60 6.40
CA TYR A 70 -3.34 -15.49 6.42
C TYR A 70 -2.07 -14.76 6.87
N GLN A 71 -1.77 -13.60 6.28
CA GLN A 71 -0.59 -12.79 6.59
C GLN A 71 -0.56 -12.39 8.07
N ARG A 72 -1.67 -11.84 8.61
CA ARG A 72 -1.77 -11.46 10.03
C ARG A 72 -1.58 -12.67 10.96
N SER A 73 -2.21 -13.79 10.61
CA SER A 73 -2.11 -15.01 11.42
C SER A 73 -0.71 -15.61 11.39
N ALA A 74 0.00 -15.51 10.25
CA ALA A 74 1.39 -15.94 10.13
C ALA A 74 2.33 -15.06 10.97
N VAL A 75 2.09 -13.73 11.02
CA VAL A 75 2.80 -12.84 11.94
C VAL A 75 2.57 -13.26 13.39
N PHE A 76 1.32 -13.52 13.79
CA PHE A 76 0.99 -13.96 15.14
C PHE A 76 1.67 -15.29 15.51
N LEU A 77 1.65 -16.26 14.60
CA LEU A 77 2.36 -17.54 14.77
C LEU A 77 3.86 -17.33 14.93
N MET A 78 4.46 -16.45 14.10
CA MET A 78 5.88 -16.11 14.15
C MET A 78 6.24 -15.48 15.51
N MET A 79 5.45 -14.53 16.02
CA MET A 79 5.67 -13.88 17.32
C MET A 79 5.70 -14.90 18.45
N LYS A 80 4.71 -15.80 18.47
CA LYS A 80 4.65 -16.91 19.46
C LYS A 80 5.87 -17.82 19.36
N ALA A 81 6.21 -18.29 18.16
CA ALA A 81 7.34 -19.17 17.94
C ALA A 81 8.69 -18.53 18.33
N PHE A 82 8.83 -17.23 18.05
CA PHE A 82 10.02 -16.47 18.42
C PHE A 82 10.21 -16.42 19.94
N GLN A 83 9.13 -16.17 20.68
CA GLN A 83 9.16 -16.18 22.14
C GLN A 83 9.46 -17.57 22.72
N ASP A 84 8.92 -18.63 22.13
CA ASP A 84 9.17 -20.01 22.57
C ASP A 84 10.61 -20.43 22.38
N VAL A 85 11.26 -19.99 21.29
CA VAL A 85 12.62 -20.38 20.94
C VAL A 85 13.67 -19.51 21.62
N ALA A 86 13.45 -18.20 21.68
CA ALA A 86 14.43 -17.22 22.18
C ALA A 86 14.29 -16.94 23.68
N GLY A 87 13.11 -17.22 24.27
CA GLY A 87 12.74 -16.82 25.63
C GLY A 87 12.20 -15.37 25.66
N ARG A 88 11.09 -15.20 26.35
CA ARG A 88 10.39 -13.91 26.45
C ARG A 88 11.28 -12.80 27.04
N GLU A 89 12.15 -13.14 27.97
CA GLU A 89 13.08 -12.21 28.64
C GLU A 89 14.21 -11.72 27.73
N ASN A 90 14.53 -12.46 26.67
CA ASN A 90 15.60 -12.12 25.73
C ASN A 90 15.12 -11.28 24.53
N VAL A 91 13.82 -11.23 24.30
CA VAL A 91 13.20 -10.48 23.21
C VAL A 91 12.51 -9.25 23.79
N LYS A 92 13.10 -8.07 23.57
CA LYS A 92 12.50 -6.81 24.01
C LYS A 92 11.35 -6.40 23.10
N ASN A 93 11.59 -6.47 21.78
CA ASN A 93 10.62 -6.08 20.76
C ASN A 93 10.86 -6.84 19.45
N ILE A 94 9.76 -7.08 18.70
CA ILE A 94 9.78 -7.57 17.31
C ILE A 94 8.88 -6.63 16.52
N THR A 95 9.46 -5.93 15.55
CA THR A 95 8.71 -4.96 14.74
C THR A 95 8.54 -5.45 13.31
N VAL A 96 7.31 -5.48 12.83
CA VAL A 96 6.98 -5.74 11.42
C VAL A 96 7.03 -4.42 10.68
N CYS A 97 8.18 -4.09 10.08
CA CYS A 97 8.47 -2.78 9.52
C CYS A 97 7.69 -2.48 8.22
N PHE A 98 7.98 -3.20 7.15
CA PHE A 98 7.38 -2.98 5.83
C PHE A 98 7.37 -4.25 4.96
N SER A 99 6.73 -4.18 3.79
CA SER A 99 6.75 -5.28 2.83
C SER A 99 7.97 -5.21 1.93
N VAL A 100 8.57 -6.36 1.68
CA VAL A 100 9.57 -6.58 0.63
C VAL A 100 9.07 -7.72 -0.24
N GLU A 101 8.74 -7.46 -1.51
CA GLU A 101 8.06 -8.42 -2.39
C GLU A 101 6.79 -9.04 -1.75
N ASN A 102 6.78 -10.38 -1.64
CA ASN A 102 5.72 -11.16 -1.02
C ASN A 102 6.01 -11.47 0.45
N GLY A 103 6.92 -10.74 1.10
CA GLY A 103 7.30 -10.92 2.50
C GLY A 103 7.14 -9.66 3.32
N LEU A 104 7.41 -9.82 4.61
CA LEU A 104 7.45 -8.74 5.59
C LEU A 104 8.85 -8.66 6.17
N TYR A 105 9.47 -7.49 6.10
CA TYR A 105 10.73 -7.22 6.80
C TYR A 105 10.45 -7.01 8.28
N VAL A 106 11.23 -7.69 9.10
CA VAL A 106 11.05 -7.75 10.55
C VAL A 106 12.38 -7.46 11.23
N GLU A 107 12.35 -6.59 12.22
CA GLU A 107 13.47 -6.28 13.10
C GLU A 107 13.22 -6.83 14.51
N VAL A 108 14.28 -7.22 15.18
CA VAL A 108 14.24 -7.76 16.54
C VAL A 108 15.19 -6.97 17.43
N GLU A 109 14.66 -6.46 18.53
CA GLU A 109 15.43 -5.81 19.59
C GLU A 109 15.49 -6.69 20.85
N GLY A 110 16.63 -6.68 21.52
CA GLY A 110 16.81 -7.37 22.80
C GLY A 110 18.20 -7.97 22.97
N GLY A 111 18.31 -8.96 23.84
CA GLY A 111 19.55 -9.70 24.10
C GLY A 111 19.82 -10.84 23.10
N VAL A 112 18.98 -11.00 22.07
CA VAL A 112 19.09 -12.07 21.08
C VAL A 112 20.02 -11.67 19.95
N THR A 113 20.98 -12.53 19.61
CA THR A 113 21.76 -12.38 18.38
C THR A 113 21.01 -13.04 17.23
N LEU A 114 20.50 -12.21 16.30
CA LEU A 114 19.80 -12.69 15.13
C LEU A 114 20.76 -13.42 14.19
N SER A 115 20.39 -14.60 13.75
CA SER A 115 21.15 -15.43 12.80
C SER A 115 20.22 -16.37 12.04
N GLN A 116 20.65 -16.88 10.88
CA GLN A 116 19.86 -17.85 10.12
C GLN A 116 19.59 -19.12 10.94
N GLU A 117 20.53 -19.55 11.77
CA GLU A 117 20.35 -20.72 12.66
C GLU A 117 19.21 -20.50 13.67
N LEU A 118 19.11 -19.29 14.25
CA LEU A 118 17.99 -18.95 15.12
C LEU A 118 16.67 -18.94 14.33
N LEU A 119 16.65 -18.34 13.14
CA LEU A 119 15.46 -18.30 12.28
C LEU A 119 15.01 -19.70 11.85
N ASP A 120 15.94 -20.60 11.58
CA ASP A 120 15.63 -21.99 11.25
C ASP A 120 14.96 -22.71 12.43
N ARG A 121 15.42 -22.46 13.66
CA ARG A 121 14.76 -22.97 14.88
C ARG A 121 13.36 -22.38 15.07
N VAL A 122 13.19 -21.08 14.86
CA VAL A 122 11.88 -20.41 14.93
C VAL A 122 10.95 -20.97 13.86
N LYS A 123 11.43 -21.19 12.65
CA LYS A 123 10.68 -21.80 11.57
C LYS A 123 10.20 -23.21 11.89
N GLU A 124 11.07 -24.04 12.48
CA GLU A 124 10.68 -25.39 12.92
C GLU A 124 9.63 -25.34 14.04
N GLU A 125 9.74 -24.39 14.96
CA GLU A 125 8.72 -24.16 15.98
C GLU A 125 7.39 -23.69 15.38
N MET A 126 7.40 -22.78 14.40
CA MET A 126 6.19 -22.38 13.66
C MET A 126 5.53 -23.59 12.98
N LYS A 127 6.30 -24.50 12.38
CA LYS A 127 5.76 -25.75 11.79
C LYS A 127 5.13 -26.62 12.85
N ARG A 128 5.83 -26.84 13.98
CA ARG A 128 5.32 -27.63 15.09
C ARG A 128 3.99 -27.10 15.63
N LEU A 129 3.90 -25.78 15.81
CA LEU A 129 2.66 -25.12 16.24
C LEU A 129 1.55 -25.22 15.19
N SER A 130 1.90 -25.16 13.90
CA SER A 130 0.94 -25.35 12.80
C SER A 130 0.35 -26.77 12.79
N GLU A 131 1.18 -27.79 12.99
CA GLU A 131 0.78 -29.20 13.03
C GLU A 131 -0.08 -29.55 14.25
N GLN A 132 0.05 -28.79 15.33
CA GLN A 132 -0.77 -28.97 16.53
C GLN A 132 -2.20 -28.45 16.41
N ASP A 133 -2.55 -27.75 15.33
CA ASP A 133 -3.89 -27.18 15.07
C ASP A 133 -4.45 -26.35 16.25
N LEU A 134 -3.61 -25.49 16.82
CA LEU A 134 -3.99 -24.67 17.96
C LEU A 134 -4.98 -23.57 17.54
N PRO A 135 -6.07 -23.36 18.30
CA PRO A 135 -7.06 -22.32 17.97
C PRO A 135 -6.48 -20.92 18.20
N LEU A 136 -6.70 -20.00 17.24
CA LEU A 136 -6.50 -18.58 17.44
C LEU A 136 -7.75 -18.00 18.14
N GLN A 137 -7.71 -17.96 19.46
CA GLN A 137 -8.86 -17.58 20.28
C GLN A 137 -9.07 -16.07 20.29
N LYS A 138 -10.21 -15.62 19.81
CA LYS A 138 -10.60 -14.21 19.83
C LYS A 138 -11.42 -13.92 21.07
N ARG A 139 -10.97 -12.97 21.89
CA ARG A 139 -11.66 -12.49 23.08
C ARG A 139 -12.00 -11.02 22.92
N SER A 140 -13.16 -10.61 23.42
CA SER A 140 -13.54 -9.21 23.52
C SER A 140 -13.32 -8.73 24.94
N GLU A 141 -12.42 -7.78 25.14
CA GLU A 141 -12.03 -7.23 26.43
C GLU A 141 -12.46 -5.77 26.55
N ASN A 142 -12.57 -5.26 27.77
CA ASN A 142 -12.71 -3.83 28.01
C ASN A 142 -11.44 -3.12 27.54
N THR A 143 -11.54 -1.93 26.95
CA THR A 143 -10.39 -1.23 26.39
C THR A 143 -9.36 -0.86 27.46
N ASP A 144 -9.82 -0.42 28.65
CA ASP A 144 -8.92 -0.04 29.75
C ASP A 144 -8.22 -1.28 30.32
N GLU A 145 -8.94 -2.39 30.52
CA GLU A 145 -8.36 -3.68 30.94
C GLU A 145 -7.31 -4.19 29.93
N ALA A 146 -7.59 -4.05 28.63
CA ALA A 146 -6.65 -4.45 27.58
C ALA A 146 -5.38 -3.54 27.57
N MET A 147 -5.53 -2.24 27.88
CA MET A 147 -4.39 -1.33 28.03
C MET A 147 -3.47 -1.79 29.17
N ASP A 148 -4.03 -2.05 30.35
CA ASP A 148 -3.27 -2.51 31.51
C ASP A 148 -2.56 -3.84 31.20
N HIS A 149 -3.29 -4.78 30.59
CA HIS A 149 -2.76 -6.07 30.18
C HIS A 149 -1.54 -5.96 29.22
N PHE A 150 -1.64 -5.11 28.18
CA PHE A 150 -0.53 -4.89 27.25
C PHE A 150 0.65 -4.13 27.87
N GLN A 151 0.39 -3.21 28.81
CA GLN A 151 1.45 -2.56 29.58
C GLN A 151 2.22 -3.56 30.44
N GLU A 152 1.54 -4.46 31.14
CA GLU A 152 2.16 -5.55 31.92
C GLU A 152 3.02 -6.50 31.06
N GLN A 153 2.62 -6.67 29.80
CA GLN A 153 3.39 -7.48 28.84
C GLN A 153 4.53 -6.72 28.15
N GLY A 154 4.71 -5.41 28.42
CA GLY A 154 5.73 -4.57 27.78
C GLY A 154 5.34 -4.07 26.38
N MET A 155 4.10 -4.30 25.91
CA MET A 155 3.57 -3.84 24.62
C MET A 155 3.03 -2.41 24.72
N TYR A 156 3.91 -1.45 24.97
CA TYR A 156 3.56 -0.05 25.23
C TYR A 156 2.97 0.66 24.01
N ASP A 157 3.29 0.23 22.81
CA ASP A 157 2.74 0.71 21.54
C ASP A 157 1.22 0.49 21.48
N LYS A 158 0.76 -0.71 21.86
CA LYS A 158 -0.66 -1.07 21.90
C LYS A 158 -1.43 -0.34 22.97
N ALA A 159 -0.86 -0.22 24.17
CA ALA A 159 -1.46 0.57 25.25
C ALA A 159 -1.62 2.03 24.82
N ARG A 160 -0.61 2.63 24.20
CA ARG A 160 -0.64 3.99 23.64
C ARG A 160 -1.70 4.11 22.55
N LEU A 161 -1.78 3.16 21.63
CA LEU A 161 -2.78 3.13 20.57
C LEU A 161 -4.20 3.12 21.14
N PHE A 162 -4.45 2.31 22.16
CA PHE A 162 -5.79 2.16 22.77
C PHE A 162 -6.22 3.38 23.57
N ASN A 163 -5.31 4.18 24.09
CA ASN A 163 -5.61 5.46 24.75
C ASN A 163 -6.46 6.41 23.88
N TYR A 164 -6.37 6.27 22.55
CA TYR A 164 -7.13 7.08 21.59
C TYR A 164 -8.35 6.37 20.99
N ARG A 165 -8.63 5.15 21.45
CA ARG A 165 -9.81 4.40 20.98
C ARG A 165 -11.08 4.89 21.67
N ARG A 166 -12.11 5.17 20.87
CA ARG A 166 -13.44 5.54 21.38
C ARG A 166 -14.31 4.33 21.71
N ALA A 167 -13.91 3.14 21.23
CA ALA A 167 -14.63 1.90 21.50
C ALA A 167 -14.35 1.44 22.93
N SER A 168 -15.40 1.08 23.67
CA SER A 168 -15.29 0.56 25.04
C SER A 168 -14.76 -0.89 25.10
N ARG A 169 -14.64 -1.54 23.95
CA ARG A 169 -14.16 -2.93 23.85
C ARG A 169 -13.24 -3.10 22.65
N VAL A 170 -12.21 -3.92 22.82
CA VAL A 170 -11.26 -4.34 21.79
C VAL A 170 -11.25 -5.87 21.67
N ASN A 171 -10.83 -6.38 20.51
CA ASN A 171 -10.66 -7.82 20.31
C ASN A 171 -9.17 -8.17 20.44
N VAL A 172 -8.86 -9.01 21.39
CA VAL A 172 -7.52 -9.57 21.63
C VAL A 172 -7.51 -11.03 21.15
N TYR A 173 -6.42 -11.45 20.54
CA TYR A 173 -6.22 -12.83 20.12
C TYR A 173 -5.23 -13.53 21.05
N ARG A 174 -5.53 -14.81 21.35
CA ARG A 174 -4.67 -15.69 22.15
C ARG A 174 -4.24 -16.91 21.36
N LEU A 175 -2.95 -17.20 21.39
CA LEU A 175 -2.37 -18.44 20.87
C LEU A 175 -1.52 -19.10 21.97
N GLY A 176 -2.05 -20.15 22.58
CA GLY A 176 -1.44 -20.76 23.76
C GLY A 176 -1.44 -19.77 24.95
N ASP A 177 -0.26 -19.38 25.40
CA ASP A 177 -0.03 -18.40 26.48
C ASP A 177 0.36 -17.00 25.98
N TYR A 178 0.32 -16.76 24.66
CA TYR A 178 0.67 -15.50 24.03
C TYR A 178 -0.58 -14.74 23.59
N ASP A 179 -0.75 -13.52 24.09
CA ASP A 179 -1.82 -12.60 23.71
C ASP A 179 -1.28 -11.46 22.85
N ASP A 180 -2.05 -11.08 21.82
CA ASP A 180 -1.71 -9.97 20.96
C ASP A 180 -2.95 -9.31 20.34
N TYR A 181 -2.76 -8.16 19.72
CA TYR A 181 -3.79 -7.41 19.06
C TYR A 181 -3.60 -7.37 17.54
N PHE A 182 -4.67 -7.68 16.80
CA PHE A 182 -4.73 -7.51 15.34
C PHE A 182 -6.05 -6.87 14.94
N TYR A 183 -5.98 -5.83 14.10
CA TYR A 183 -7.16 -5.04 13.72
C TYR A 183 -8.03 -5.68 12.64
N GLY A 184 -7.66 -6.83 12.11
CA GLY A 184 -8.36 -7.54 11.04
C GLY A 184 -8.90 -8.90 11.45
N TYR A 185 -9.34 -9.66 10.45
CA TYR A 185 -9.73 -11.05 10.62
C TYR A 185 -8.51 -11.96 10.62
N MET A 186 -8.59 -13.06 11.38
CA MET A 186 -7.57 -14.09 11.50
C MET A 186 -8.12 -15.43 11.01
N VAL A 187 -7.25 -16.38 10.67
CA VAL A 187 -7.65 -17.75 10.44
C VAL A 187 -8.10 -18.40 11.78
N MET A 188 -8.89 -19.46 11.70
CA MET A 188 -9.46 -20.08 12.89
C MET A 188 -8.42 -20.77 13.77
N SER A 189 -7.40 -21.39 13.16
CA SER A 189 -6.37 -22.15 13.87
C SER A 189 -5.05 -22.18 13.11
N THR A 190 -3.99 -22.63 13.76
CA THR A 190 -2.65 -22.70 13.18
C THR A 190 -2.53 -23.70 12.03
N ARG A 191 -3.42 -24.69 11.90
CA ARG A 191 -3.41 -25.69 10.80
C ARG A 191 -3.45 -25.08 9.40
N TYR A 192 -3.98 -23.87 9.26
CA TYR A 192 -4.07 -23.15 7.98
C TYR A 192 -2.74 -22.49 7.58
N LEU A 193 -1.78 -22.36 8.53
CA LEU A 193 -0.52 -21.65 8.35
C LEU A 193 0.60 -22.63 7.98
N LYS A 194 0.57 -23.14 6.75
CA LYS A 194 1.48 -24.21 6.27
C LYS A 194 2.67 -23.69 5.45
N TYR A 195 2.50 -22.51 4.83
CA TYR A 195 3.42 -22.00 3.81
C TYR A 195 4.04 -20.69 4.28
N PHE A 196 5.24 -20.76 4.79
CA PHE A 196 6.04 -19.61 5.21
C PHE A 196 7.52 -19.97 5.17
N ASP A 197 8.37 -18.95 5.15
CA ASP A 197 9.81 -19.11 5.29
C ASP A 197 10.38 -17.91 6.04
N LEU A 198 11.52 -18.10 6.72
CA LEU A 198 12.26 -17.05 7.42
C LEU A 198 13.66 -16.96 6.84
N GLN A 199 14.04 -15.78 6.37
CA GLN A 199 15.32 -15.56 5.71
C GLN A 199 16.00 -14.31 6.25
N MET A 200 17.27 -14.42 6.67
CA MET A 200 18.08 -13.26 7.00
C MET A 200 18.14 -12.28 5.84
N TYR A 201 17.94 -11.00 6.14
CA TYR A 201 18.06 -9.93 5.17
C TYR A 201 18.50 -8.65 5.86
N GLU A 202 19.64 -8.09 5.40
CA GLU A 202 20.27 -6.92 6.03
C GLU A 202 20.43 -7.12 7.56
N GLU A 203 20.00 -6.17 8.38
CA GLU A 203 20.10 -6.23 9.85
C GLU A 203 18.95 -7.00 10.52
N GLY A 204 17.91 -7.35 9.76
CA GLY A 204 16.73 -8.08 10.22
C GLY A 204 16.51 -9.37 9.44
N PHE A 205 15.25 -9.72 9.25
CA PHE A 205 14.86 -10.89 8.45
C PHE A 205 13.55 -10.64 7.71
N ILE A 206 13.26 -11.50 6.74
CA ILE A 206 11.99 -11.48 6.01
C ILE A 206 11.16 -12.70 6.41
N LEU A 207 9.94 -12.45 6.88
CA LEU A 207 8.88 -13.45 6.90
C LEU A 207 8.30 -13.55 5.49
N ARG A 208 8.72 -14.58 4.75
CA ARG A 208 8.29 -14.86 3.38
C ARG A 208 6.98 -15.62 3.41
N LEU A 209 6.03 -15.15 2.61
CA LEU A 209 4.68 -15.69 2.53
C LEU A 209 4.32 -16.02 1.07
N PRO A 210 3.37 -16.94 0.82
CA PRO A 210 2.85 -17.18 -0.53
C PRO A 210 2.17 -15.91 -1.07
N ASN A 211 1.96 -15.83 -2.36
CA ASN A 211 1.16 -14.78 -2.97
C ASN A 211 -0.26 -15.28 -3.33
N LYS A 212 -1.15 -14.37 -3.69
CA LYS A 212 -2.55 -14.70 -4.05
C LYS A 212 -2.67 -15.59 -5.29
N LYS A 213 -1.72 -15.51 -6.23
CA LYS A 213 -1.72 -16.31 -7.46
C LYS A 213 -1.26 -17.76 -7.18
N GLN A 214 -0.40 -17.95 -6.17
CA GLN A 214 0.11 -19.26 -5.77
C GLN A 214 0.09 -19.39 -4.23
N PRO A 215 -1.10 -19.57 -3.63
CA PRO A 215 -1.27 -19.56 -2.16
C PRO A 215 -0.61 -20.75 -1.44
N LYS A 216 -0.13 -21.75 -2.17
CA LYS A 216 0.48 -22.97 -1.63
C LYS A 216 1.99 -23.05 -1.86
N ALA A 217 2.63 -21.98 -2.32
CA ALA A 217 4.07 -22.01 -2.62
C ALA A 217 4.74 -20.69 -2.24
N ILE A 218 5.93 -20.81 -1.63
CA ILE A 218 6.81 -19.67 -1.40
C ILE A 218 7.60 -19.41 -2.69
N GLN A 219 7.44 -18.22 -3.25
CA GLN A 219 8.15 -17.84 -4.46
C GLN A 219 9.63 -17.58 -4.21
N PRO A 220 10.53 -17.73 -5.20
CA PRO A 220 11.91 -17.26 -5.08
C PRO A 220 11.95 -15.79 -4.64
N PHE A 221 12.92 -15.43 -3.83
CA PHE A 221 13.11 -14.06 -3.34
C PHE A 221 14.08 -13.31 -4.26
N HIS A 222 13.65 -12.14 -4.74
CA HIS A 222 14.45 -11.23 -5.56
C HIS A 222 14.67 -9.92 -4.79
N PRO A 223 15.87 -9.67 -4.27
CA PRO A 223 16.15 -8.46 -3.49
C PRO A 223 15.83 -7.18 -4.26
N GLN A 224 15.04 -6.30 -3.64
CA GLN A 224 14.72 -4.95 -4.14
C GLN A 224 15.47 -3.93 -3.28
N LYS A 225 16.78 -3.84 -3.49
CA LYS A 225 17.68 -3.10 -2.60
C LYS A 225 17.36 -1.60 -2.53
N LYS A 226 17.11 -0.96 -3.67
CA LYS A 226 16.82 0.47 -3.71
C LYS A 226 15.50 0.79 -3.00
N LEU A 227 14.47 -0.02 -3.25
CA LEU A 227 13.18 0.14 -2.58
C LEU A 227 13.32 -0.08 -1.07
N PHE A 228 14.07 -1.10 -0.66
CA PHE A 228 14.37 -1.39 0.74
C PHE A 228 15.06 -0.20 1.42
N ASP A 229 16.11 0.35 0.82
CA ASP A 229 16.87 1.48 1.38
C ASP A 229 15.98 2.72 1.59
N VAL A 230 15.09 3.02 0.66
CA VAL A 230 14.13 4.13 0.79
C VAL A 230 13.14 3.89 1.92
N GLN A 231 12.64 2.66 2.08
CA GLN A 231 11.73 2.32 3.18
C GLN A 231 12.43 2.37 4.54
N GLN A 232 13.65 1.84 4.64
CA GLN A 232 14.47 1.90 5.85
C GLN A 232 14.85 3.34 6.22
N GLU A 233 15.20 4.20 5.22
CA GLU A 233 15.44 5.63 5.46
C GLU A 233 14.19 6.31 6.06
N ALA A 234 13.02 5.99 5.52
CA ALA A 234 11.74 6.54 5.98
C ALA A 234 11.40 6.11 7.42
N GLU A 235 11.64 4.84 7.76
CA GLU A 235 11.44 4.31 9.10
C GLU A 235 12.39 4.97 10.13
N LYS A 236 13.69 5.00 9.81
CA LYS A 236 14.69 5.71 10.62
C LYS A 236 14.34 7.19 10.84
N LEU A 237 13.73 7.83 9.84
CA LEU A 237 13.23 9.20 9.96
C LEU A 237 12.07 9.29 10.93
N GLY A 238 11.09 8.37 10.87
CA GLY A 238 9.98 8.30 11.82
C GLY A 238 10.47 8.21 13.26
N HIS A 239 11.44 7.35 13.52
CA HIS A 239 12.08 7.24 14.85
C HIS A 239 12.79 8.52 15.29
N LYS A 240 13.54 9.19 14.40
CA LYS A 240 14.19 10.49 14.69
C LYS A 240 13.19 11.60 15.01
N LEU A 241 12.04 11.59 14.36
CA LEU A 241 10.96 12.55 14.63
C LEU A 241 10.11 12.18 15.86
N GLY A 242 10.29 10.98 16.41
CA GLY A 242 9.48 10.44 17.51
C GLY A 242 8.05 10.09 17.08
N VAL A 243 7.82 9.86 15.78
CA VAL A 243 6.52 9.48 15.19
C VAL A 243 6.72 8.29 14.28
N PHE A 244 6.52 7.08 14.79
CA PHE A 244 6.81 5.82 14.09
C PHE A 244 5.60 4.87 14.07
N ASP A 245 4.57 5.13 14.88
CA ASP A 245 3.29 4.43 14.89
C ASP A 245 2.11 5.41 15.03
N VAL A 246 0.89 4.91 14.87
CA VAL A 246 -0.33 5.74 14.99
C VAL A 246 -0.50 6.28 16.39
N GLY A 247 -0.09 5.55 17.43
CA GLY A 247 -0.13 6.01 18.82
C GLY A 247 0.73 7.26 19.03
N THR A 248 1.98 7.26 18.55
CA THR A 248 2.91 8.39 18.63
C THR A 248 2.48 9.58 17.77
N LEU A 249 1.84 9.33 16.61
CA LEU A 249 1.22 10.39 15.82
C LEU A 249 0.07 11.04 16.60
N ASN A 250 -0.82 10.24 17.19
CA ASN A 250 -1.93 10.74 17.99
C ASN A 250 -1.45 11.52 19.22
N ASP A 251 -0.38 11.08 19.88
CA ASP A 251 0.28 11.83 20.96
C ASP A 251 0.74 13.22 20.47
N THR A 252 1.35 13.29 19.30
CA THR A 252 1.82 14.54 18.69
C THR A 252 0.67 15.49 18.40
N ILE A 253 -0.45 14.96 17.86
CA ILE A 253 -1.67 15.72 17.60
C ILE A 253 -2.30 16.22 18.91
N ALA A 254 -2.48 15.33 19.90
CA ALA A 254 -3.10 15.66 21.18
C ALA A 254 -2.30 16.71 21.99
N ARG A 255 -0.98 16.74 21.81
CA ARG A 255 -0.09 17.74 22.44
C ARG A 255 0.01 19.05 21.65
N GLY A 256 -0.72 19.22 20.56
CA GLY A 256 -0.73 20.45 19.74
C GLY A 256 0.58 20.70 18.97
N ARG A 257 1.39 19.65 18.70
CA ARG A 257 2.68 19.77 17.99
C ARG A 257 2.60 19.40 16.52
N MET A 258 1.39 19.37 15.97
CA MET A 258 1.18 18.93 14.59
C MET A 258 1.81 19.84 13.55
N ASN A 259 1.78 21.18 13.80
CA ASN A 259 2.39 22.15 12.90
C ASN A 259 3.91 21.95 12.78
N ASP A 260 4.59 21.68 13.90
CA ASP A 260 6.04 21.38 13.88
C ASP A 260 6.34 20.14 13.04
N LEU A 261 5.54 19.10 13.17
CA LEU A 261 5.68 17.87 12.37
C LEU A 261 5.46 18.12 10.87
N ILE A 262 4.44 18.90 10.50
CA ILE A 262 4.16 19.27 9.11
C ILE A 262 5.37 20.01 8.53
N LEU A 263 5.85 21.06 9.21
CA LEU A 263 6.97 21.88 8.72
C LEU A 263 8.26 21.06 8.57
N MET A 264 8.57 20.20 9.53
CA MET A 264 9.75 19.32 9.45
C MET A 264 9.64 18.33 8.28
N GLN A 265 8.48 17.70 8.13
CA GLN A 265 8.27 16.70 7.07
C GLN A 265 8.33 17.35 5.69
N GLU A 266 7.73 18.52 5.51
CA GLU A 266 7.76 19.26 4.23
C GLU A 266 9.16 19.77 3.90
N ALA A 267 9.93 20.23 4.89
CA ALA A 267 11.33 20.63 4.68
C ALA A 267 12.20 19.43 4.26
N LEU A 268 11.98 18.25 4.83
CA LEU A 268 12.69 17.03 4.44
C LEU A 268 12.33 16.59 3.02
N GLN A 269 11.06 16.71 2.63
CA GLN A 269 10.62 16.45 1.25
C GLN A 269 11.31 17.40 0.27
N GLU A 270 11.33 18.70 0.56
CA GLU A 270 11.96 19.71 -0.29
C GLU A 270 13.46 19.48 -0.44
N LYS A 271 14.14 19.17 0.67
CA LYS A 271 15.56 18.81 0.64
C LYS A 271 15.82 17.61 -0.28
N LYS A 272 15.04 16.55 -0.16
CA LYS A 272 15.22 15.34 -0.98
C LYS A 272 15.00 15.61 -2.47
N ILE A 273 14.03 16.48 -2.81
CA ILE A 273 13.80 16.90 -4.20
C ILE A 273 15.00 17.72 -4.72
N GLY A 274 15.56 18.61 -3.89
CA GLY A 274 16.78 19.36 -4.18
C GLY A 274 17.98 18.43 -4.43
N ASP A 275 18.19 17.44 -3.55
CA ASP A 275 19.26 16.44 -3.71
C ASP A 275 19.15 15.68 -5.05
N ILE A 276 17.92 15.34 -5.48
CA ILE A 276 17.67 14.71 -6.78
C ILE A 276 17.95 15.68 -7.94
N ALA A 277 17.58 16.96 -7.80
CA ALA A 277 17.85 17.98 -8.83
C ALA A 277 19.36 18.21 -9.03
N GLU A 278 20.14 18.22 -7.94
CA GLU A 278 21.60 18.29 -8.00
C GLU A 278 22.21 17.08 -8.73
N GLN A 279 21.76 15.85 -8.42
CA GLN A 279 22.18 14.64 -9.13
C GLN A 279 21.90 14.72 -10.64
N ILE A 280 20.73 15.24 -11.02
CA ILE A 280 20.36 15.44 -12.43
C ILE A 280 21.32 16.43 -13.08
N TYR A 281 21.55 17.59 -12.45
CA TYR A 281 22.42 18.64 -12.93
C TYR A 281 23.85 18.11 -13.16
N GLU A 282 24.42 17.43 -12.17
CA GLU A 282 25.76 16.83 -12.23
C GLU A 282 25.86 15.73 -13.30
N SER A 283 24.79 15.00 -13.56
CA SER A 283 24.77 13.92 -14.57
C SER A 283 24.83 14.47 -16.01
N GLY A 284 24.47 15.74 -16.24
CA GLY A 284 24.34 16.35 -17.55
C GLY A 284 23.25 15.73 -18.45
N ARG A 285 22.38 14.87 -17.92
CA ARG A 285 21.30 14.23 -18.67
C ARG A 285 20.17 15.22 -18.94
N LYS A 286 19.58 15.13 -20.13
CA LYS A 286 18.57 16.07 -20.64
C LYS A 286 17.15 15.52 -20.63
N LEU A 287 16.99 14.23 -20.35
CA LEU A 287 15.71 13.54 -20.39
C LEU A 287 15.43 12.93 -19.02
N ILE A 288 14.54 13.58 -18.25
CA ILE A 288 14.13 13.10 -16.94
C ILE A 288 12.84 12.32 -17.09
N MET A 289 12.84 11.07 -16.65
CA MET A 289 11.70 10.16 -16.81
C MET A 289 11.16 9.72 -15.44
N ILE A 290 9.98 10.22 -15.08
CA ILE A 290 9.36 10.03 -13.77
C ILE A 290 8.22 9.01 -13.89
N ALA A 291 8.37 7.86 -13.25
CA ALA A 291 7.28 6.88 -13.13
C ALA A 291 6.92 6.60 -11.68
N GLY A 292 5.72 6.11 -11.50
CA GLY A 292 5.20 5.69 -10.21
C GLY A 292 3.74 5.27 -10.29
N PRO A 293 3.28 4.52 -9.30
CA PRO A 293 1.92 3.99 -9.28
C PRO A 293 0.87 5.12 -9.17
N SER A 294 -0.38 4.76 -9.43
CA SER A 294 -1.50 5.71 -9.32
C SER A 294 -1.55 6.38 -7.94
N SER A 295 -1.80 7.70 -7.94
CA SER A 295 -1.85 8.54 -6.72
C SER A 295 -0.56 8.58 -5.90
N SER A 296 0.58 8.39 -6.54
CA SER A 296 1.90 8.60 -5.92
C SER A 296 2.31 10.07 -5.83
N GLY A 297 1.61 10.99 -6.51
CA GLY A 297 1.96 12.41 -6.51
C GLY A 297 2.99 12.79 -7.59
N LYS A 298 3.03 12.06 -8.72
CA LYS A 298 3.97 12.31 -9.84
C LYS A 298 3.90 13.75 -10.35
N THR A 299 2.70 14.25 -10.58
CA THR A 299 2.48 15.57 -11.17
C THR A 299 3.02 16.67 -10.26
N THR A 300 2.65 16.68 -8.98
CA THR A 300 3.20 17.64 -8.01
C THR A 300 4.71 17.51 -7.87
N PHE A 301 5.23 16.28 -7.84
CA PHE A 301 6.67 16.04 -7.76
C PHE A 301 7.42 16.59 -8.98
N SER A 302 6.91 16.37 -10.20
CA SER A 302 7.53 16.87 -11.43
C SER A 302 7.59 18.40 -11.47
N HIS A 303 6.54 19.09 -10.99
CA HIS A 303 6.53 20.55 -10.84
C HIS A 303 7.54 21.03 -9.79
N ARG A 304 7.59 20.40 -8.61
CA ARG A 304 8.56 20.75 -7.55
C ARG A 304 10.01 20.51 -8.02
N LEU A 305 10.25 19.38 -8.68
CA LEU A 305 11.55 19.08 -9.27
C LEU A 305 11.94 20.11 -10.34
N SER A 306 10.99 20.51 -11.20
CA SER A 306 11.21 21.55 -12.20
C SER A 306 11.59 22.88 -11.56
N ILE A 307 10.99 23.26 -10.43
CA ILE A 307 11.37 24.48 -9.68
C ILE A 307 12.83 24.36 -9.18
N GLN A 308 13.23 23.21 -8.61
CA GLN A 308 14.60 23.00 -8.15
C GLN A 308 15.62 23.03 -9.32
N LEU A 309 15.29 22.40 -10.45
CA LEU A 309 16.13 22.46 -11.66
C LEU A 309 16.26 23.89 -12.21
N ALA A 310 15.17 24.67 -12.17
CA ALA A 310 15.19 26.08 -12.57
C ALA A 310 16.07 26.93 -11.62
N ALA A 311 16.08 26.64 -10.33
CA ALA A 311 16.95 27.27 -9.34
C ALA A 311 18.44 26.97 -9.60
N LEU A 312 18.75 25.85 -10.23
CA LEU A 312 20.11 25.48 -10.71
C LEU A 312 20.46 26.09 -12.10
N GLY A 313 19.57 26.90 -12.68
CA GLY A 313 19.78 27.59 -13.97
C GLY A 313 19.33 26.80 -15.19
N MET A 314 18.66 25.65 -15.02
CA MET A 314 18.09 24.88 -16.13
C MET A 314 16.73 25.43 -16.55
N LYS A 315 16.24 25.03 -17.73
CA LYS A 315 14.89 25.36 -18.23
C LYS A 315 14.07 24.08 -18.41
N PRO A 316 13.33 23.64 -17.37
CA PRO A 316 12.57 22.41 -17.43
C PRO A 316 11.29 22.58 -18.27
N HIS A 317 11.00 21.56 -19.09
CA HIS A 317 9.79 21.43 -19.89
C HIS A 317 9.01 20.18 -19.44
N PRO A 318 7.95 20.32 -18.63
CA PRO A 318 7.11 19.21 -18.23
C PRO A 318 6.32 18.62 -19.41
N ILE A 319 6.35 17.30 -19.58
CA ILE A 319 5.59 16.58 -20.60
C ILE A 319 4.92 15.38 -19.93
N ALA A 320 3.58 15.29 -20.05
CA ALA A 320 2.84 14.12 -19.64
C ALA A 320 2.80 13.08 -20.76
N VAL A 321 3.21 11.85 -20.49
CA VAL A 321 3.12 10.73 -21.45
C VAL A 321 1.66 10.49 -21.87
N ASP A 322 0.70 10.80 -20.99
CA ASP A 322 -0.72 10.70 -21.25
C ASP A 322 -1.17 11.55 -22.45
N ASN A 323 -0.42 12.59 -22.83
CA ASN A 323 -0.69 13.36 -24.05
C ASN A 323 -0.46 12.55 -25.35
N TYR A 324 0.26 11.44 -25.26
CA TYR A 324 0.52 10.53 -26.38
C TYR A 324 -0.43 9.33 -26.43
N PHE A 325 -1.53 9.32 -25.66
CA PHE A 325 -2.54 8.29 -25.81
C PHE A 325 -3.04 8.20 -27.26
N VAL A 326 -3.25 6.98 -27.74
CA VAL A 326 -4.01 6.73 -28.96
C VAL A 326 -5.47 7.13 -28.75
N ASN A 327 -6.24 7.34 -29.82
CA ASN A 327 -7.65 7.65 -29.64
C ASN A 327 -8.35 6.53 -28.85
N ARG A 328 -9.33 6.89 -28.03
CA ARG A 328 -10.02 5.93 -27.15
C ARG A 328 -10.55 4.69 -27.87
N VAL A 329 -11.04 4.88 -29.10
CA VAL A 329 -11.57 3.76 -29.92
C VAL A 329 -10.50 2.74 -30.31
N ASP A 330 -9.24 3.16 -30.37
CA ASP A 330 -8.08 2.36 -30.76
C ASP A 330 -7.35 1.77 -29.54
N SER A 331 -7.78 2.12 -28.32
CA SER A 331 -7.17 1.58 -27.09
C SER A 331 -7.36 0.07 -26.98
N PRO A 332 -6.34 -0.66 -26.48
CA PRO A 332 -6.44 -2.11 -26.29
C PRO A 332 -7.54 -2.47 -25.30
N ARG A 333 -7.99 -3.73 -25.36
CA ARG A 333 -9.02 -4.26 -24.47
C ARG A 333 -8.46 -5.42 -23.64
N ASP A 334 -8.92 -5.50 -22.39
CA ASP A 334 -8.63 -6.62 -21.50
C ASP A 334 -9.38 -7.90 -21.92
N GLU A 335 -9.12 -9.02 -21.23
CA GLU A 335 -9.75 -10.32 -21.47
C GLU A 335 -11.29 -10.30 -21.33
N ASN A 336 -11.82 -9.29 -20.62
CA ASN A 336 -13.26 -9.08 -20.40
C ASN A 336 -13.88 -8.13 -21.43
N GLY A 337 -13.08 -7.58 -22.36
CA GLY A 337 -13.52 -6.65 -23.40
C GLY A 337 -13.59 -5.19 -22.95
N ASN A 338 -13.15 -4.86 -21.74
CA ASN A 338 -13.03 -3.48 -21.26
C ASN A 338 -11.75 -2.83 -21.79
N TYR A 339 -11.76 -1.50 -21.94
CA TYR A 339 -10.53 -0.78 -22.28
C TYR A 339 -9.46 -0.95 -21.19
N ASP A 340 -8.26 -1.31 -21.61
CA ASP A 340 -7.09 -1.42 -20.72
C ASP A 340 -6.20 -0.17 -20.89
N TYR A 341 -6.49 0.87 -20.13
CA TYR A 341 -5.75 2.13 -20.19
C TYR A 341 -4.38 2.10 -19.48
N GLU A 342 -4.07 1.01 -18.80
CA GLU A 342 -2.78 0.83 -18.13
C GLU A 342 -1.74 0.13 -19.03
N ALA A 343 -2.15 -0.39 -20.18
CA ALA A 343 -1.26 -1.04 -21.13
C ALA A 343 -0.38 -0.04 -21.90
N LEU A 344 0.88 -0.40 -22.15
CA LEU A 344 1.81 0.44 -22.94
C LEU A 344 1.27 0.77 -24.34
N ASN A 345 0.53 -0.15 -24.94
CA ASN A 345 -0.07 0.03 -26.27
C ASN A 345 -1.21 1.08 -26.31
N CYS A 346 -1.61 1.65 -25.15
CA CYS A 346 -2.44 2.84 -25.12
C CYS A 346 -1.68 4.09 -25.54
N ILE A 347 -0.37 4.06 -25.52
CA ILE A 347 0.52 5.15 -25.90
C ILE A 347 0.95 4.97 -27.35
N ASP A 348 0.96 6.04 -28.13
CA ASP A 348 1.62 6.08 -29.44
C ASP A 348 3.15 6.19 -29.22
N VAL A 349 3.73 5.03 -28.89
CA VAL A 349 5.15 4.92 -28.54
C VAL A 349 6.04 5.39 -29.68
N LYS A 350 5.61 5.18 -30.94
CA LYS A 350 6.36 5.61 -32.12
C LYS A 350 6.43 7.14 -32.18
N GLN A 351 5.29 7.83 -32.11
CA GLN A 351 5.24 9.29 -32.15
C GLN A 351 5.99 9.89 -30.96
N PHE A 352 5.88 9.27 -29.76
CA PHE A 352 6.64 9.72 -28.60
C PHE A 352 8.15 9.69 -28.85
N ASN A 353 8.67 8.60 -29.41
CA ASN A 353 10.10 8.49 -29.70
C ASN A 353 10.55 9.47 -30.78
N GLU A 354 9.78 9.63 -31.87
CA GLU A 354 10.08 10.58 -32.96
C GLU A 354 10.16 12.02 -32.42
N ASP A 355 9.17 12.44 -31.62
CA ASP A 355 9.15 13.79 -31.03
C ASP A 355 10.34 14.03 -30.08
N MET A 356 10.65 13.05 -29.21
CA MET A 356 11.77 13.18 -28.26
C MET A 356 13.12 13.21 -28.97
N GLU A 357 13.34 12.39 -30.01
CA GLU A 357 14.56 12.43 -30.82
C GLU A 357 14.72 13.79 -31.53
N GLU A 358 13.65 14.30 -32.11
CA GLU A 358 13.67 15.60 -32.79
C GLU A 358 13.98 16.76 -31.83
N LEU A 359 13.35 16.73 -30.62
CA LEU A 359 13.63 17.71 -29.57
C LEU A 359 15.09 17.65 -29.12
N LEU A 360 15.61 16.44 -28.85
CA LEU A 360 17.01 16.25 -28.44
C LEU A 360 18.02 16.67 -29.56
N ALA A 361 17.60 16.59 -30.82
CA ALA A 361 18.35 17.10 -31.96
C ALA A 361 18.22 18.62 -32.14
N GLY A 362 17.51 19.35 -31.28
CA GLY A 362 17.28 20.80 -31.33
C GLY A 362 16.29 21.24 -32.40
N LYS A 363 15.50 20.35 -32.96
CA LYS A 363 14.41 20.67 -33.88
C LYS A 363 13.19 21.23 -33.16
N ARG A 364 12.38 21.97 -33.91
CA ARG A 364 11.09 22.49 -33.43
C ARG A 364 10.01 21.44 -33.65
N VAL A 365 9.35 20.98 -32.57
CA VAL A 365 8.32 19.95 -32.56
C VAL A 365 7.00 20.52 -32.02
N GLU A 366 5.88 20.18 -32.63
CA GLU A 366 4.55 20.46 -32.11
C GLU A 366 4.13 19.32 -31.17
N LEU A 367 3.93 19.63 -29.88
CA LEU A 367 3.56 18.64 -28.88
C LEU A 367 2.06 18.36 -28.91
N PRO A 368 1.65 17.08 -28.81
CA PRO A 368 0.24 16.72 -28.72
C PRO A 368 -0.34 17.06 -27.34
N VAL A 369 -1.67 17.20 -27.29
CA VAL A 369 -2.45 17.28 -26.06
C VAL A 369 -3.61 16.28 -26.17
N TYR A 370 -3.78 15.41 -25.15
CA TYR A 370 -4.88 14.47 -25.14
C TYR A 370 -6.12 15.06 -24.50
N ASN A 371 -7.23 15.06 -25.23
CA ASN A 371 -8.53 15.51 -24.76
C ASN A 371 -9.29 14.34 -24.13
N PHE A 372 -9.24 14.19 -22.80
CA PHE A 372 -9.90 13.10 -22.07
C PHE A 372 -11.41 13.07 -22.20
N VAL A 373 -12.07 14.22 -22.47
CA VAL A 373 -13.52 14.28 -22.66
C VAL A 373 -13.89 13.66 -24.01
N LYS A 374 -13.22 14.09 -25.09
CA LYS A 374 -13.44 13.55 -26.44
C LYS A 374 -12.83 12.17 -26.62
N GLY A 375 -11.74 11.86 -25.91
CA GLY A 375 -10.95 10.63 -26.06
C GLY A 375 -10.08 10.66 -27.31
N GLU A 376 -9.56 11.82 -27.68
CA GLU A 376 -8.78 12.04 -28.89
C GLU A 376 -7.55 12.90 -28.60
N ARG A 377 -6.50 12.68 -29.40
CA ARG A 377 -5.28 13.51 -29.41
C ARG A 377 -5.50 14.71 -30.31
N GLU A 378 -5.14 15.89 -29.84
CA GLU A 378 -5.27 17.18 -30.53
C GLU A 378 -3.91 17.87 -30.62
N TYR A 379 -3.67 18.62 -31.71
CA TYR A 379 -2.53 19.53 -31.86
C TYR A 379 -3.06 20.95 -31.81
N LYS A 380 -2.51 21.79 -30.90
CA LYS A 380 -3.02 23.14 -30.61
C LYS A 380 -2.04 24.25 -30.92
N GLY A 381 -0.96 23.95 -31.64
CA GLY A 381 0.10 24.90 -31.94
C GLY A 381 1.12 25.07 -30.83
N ASP A 382 1.22 24.13 -29.88
CA ASP A 382 2.23 24.13 -28.83
C ASP A 382 3.54 23.59 -29.37
N PHE A 383 4.44 24.51 -29.74
CA PHE A 383 5.75 24.17 -30.28
C PHE A 383 6.84 24.29 -29.21
N LEU A 384 7.68 23.26 -29.11
CA LEU A 384 8.88 23.25 -28.29
C LEU A 384 10.13 23.10 -29.18
N GLN A 385 11.20 23.80 -28.82
CA GLN A 385 12.55 23.63 -29.38
C GLN A 385 13.55 23.78 -28.25
N LEU A 386 14.42 22.78 -28.06
CA LEU A 386 15.38 22.77 -26.97
C LEU A 386 16.63 23.56 -27.28
N GLY A 387 17.06 24.39 -26.34
CA GLY A 387 18.36 25.03 -26.30
C GLY A 387 19.34 24.31 -25.37
N ALA A 388 20.47 24.99 -25.09
CA ALA A 388 21.55 24.38 -24.28
C ALA A 388 21.14 24.12 -22.83
N GLU A 389 20.33 25.00 -22.22
CA GLU A 389 19.91 24.92 -20.83
C GLU A 389 18.58 24.19 -20.64
N ASP A 390 17.90 23.82 -21.74
CA ASP A 390 16.60 23.19 -21.71
C ASP A 390 16.71 21.70 -21.31
N ILE A 391 15.74 21.21 -20.52
CA ILE A 391 15.66 19.84 -20.03
C ILE A 391 14.21 19.36 -20.09
N LEU A 392 13.99 18.14 -20.54
CA LEU A 392 12.66 17.52 -20.61
C LEU A 392 12.36 16.80 -19.28
N VAL A 393 11.22 17.11 -18.69
CA VAL A 393 10.73 16.45 -17.48
C VAL A 393 9.46 15.68 -17.83
N ILE A 394 9.61 14.39 -18.11
CA ILE A 394 8.56 13.52 -18.62
C ILE A 394 7.99 12.70 -17.49
N GLU A 395 6.66 12.72 -17.32
CA GLU A 395 5.99 11.92 -16.32
C GLU A 395 4.95 10.97 -16.94
N GLY A 396 4.88 9.75 -16.44
CA GLY A 396 3.92 8.74 -16.85
C GLY A 396 4.20 7.38 -16.21
N ILE A 397 3.21 6.49 -16.20
CA ILE A 397 3.35 5.19 -15.57
C ILE A 397 4.41 4.31 -16.25
N HIS A 398 4.65 4.50 -17.55
CA HIS A 398 5.60 3.72 -18.35
C HIS A 398 7.01 4.30 -18.43
N CYS A 399 7.32 5.43 -17.77
CA CYS A 399 8.60 6.12 -17.92
C CYS A 399 9.83 5.31 -17.46
N LEU A 400 9.67 4.25 -16.67
CA LEU A 400 10.77 3.34 -16.31
C LEU A 400 10.96 2.21 -17.33
N ASN A 401 9.93 1.87 -18.10
CA ASN A 401 10.02 0.84 -19.14
C ASN A 401 10.75 1.37 -20.37
N ASP A 402 11.86 0.72 -20.75
CA ASP A 402 12.64 1.12 -21.92
C ASP A 402 11.89 0.90 -23.25
N ASP A 403 10.85 0.08 -23.28
CA ASP A 403 9.99 -0.06 -24.47
C ASP A 403 9.26 1.24 -24.81
N LEU A 404 8.91 2.09 -23.82
CA LEU A 404 8.35 3.43 -24.08
C LEU A 404 9.34 4.32 -24.84
N SER A 405 10.61 4.23 -24.52
CA SER A 405 11.67 5.12 -25.02
C SER A 405 12.79 4.34 -25.70
N TYR A 406 12.40 3.36 -26.52
CA TYR A 406 13.31 2.37 -27.11
C TYR A 406 14.40 2.96 -28.01
N SER A 407 14.13 4.08 -28.66
CA SER A 407 15.08 4.74 -29.55
C SER A 407 16.02 5.71 -28.82
N LEU A 408 15.71 6.06 -27.58
CA LEU A 408 16.47 7.06 -26.81
C LEU A 408 17.59 6.37 -26.00
N PRO A 409 18.85 6.84 -26.09
CA PRO A 409 19.98 6.24 -25.39
C PRO A 409 19.81 6.29 -23.85
N ARG A 410 20.18 5.21 -23.15
CA ARG A 410 20.06 5.11 -21.68
C ARG A 410 20.91 6.16 -20.95
N ASP A 411 22.07 6.53 -21.48
CA ASP A 411 22.98 7.54 -20.93
C ASP A 411 22.42 8.97 -21.01
N LYS A 412 21.38 9.21 -21.80
CA LYS A 412 20.66 10.49 -21.87
C LYS A 412 19.48 10.58 -20.91
N LYS A 413 19.03 9.45 -20.38
CA LYS A 413 17.87 9.34 -19.49
C LYS A 413 18.28 9.36 -18.03
N PHE A 414 17.57 10.13 -17.19
CA PHE A 414 17.60 10.03 -15.74
C PHE A 414 16.24 9.54 -15.27
N LYS A 415 16.17 8.30 -14.79
CA LYS A 415 14.94 7.64 -14.41
C LYS A 415 14.66 7.84 -12.91
N ILE A 416 13.44 8.23 -12.57
CA ILE A 416 13.00 8.44 -11.19
C ILE A 416 11.77 7.60 -10.91
N TYR A 417 11.84 6.79 -9.86
CA TYR A 417 10.67 6.09 -9.30
C TYR A 417 10.10 6.87 -8.13
N ILE A 418 8.81 7.22 -8.18
CA ILE A 418 8.08 7.87 -7.09
C ILE A 418 6.94 6.98 -6.59
N SER A 419 6.87 6.76 -5.28
CA SER A 419 5.77 6.03 -4.66
C SER A 419 5.43 6.61 -3.29
N ALA A 420 4.17 6.50 -2.88
CA ALA A 420 3.74 6.84 -1.53
C ALA A 420 3.92 5.62 -0.62
N LEU A 421 5.15 5.38 -0.19
CA LEU A 421 5.51 4.28 0.69
C LEU A 421 5.17 4.68 2.13
N THR A 422 4.06 4.16 2.65
CA THR A 422 3.57 4.49 3.98
C THR A 422 4.65 4.21 5.03
N GLN A 423 5.00 5.25 5.81
CA GLN A 423 6.08 5.24 6.79
C GLN A 423 5.59 4.88 8.20
N LEU A 424 4.28 4.79 8.38
CA LEU A 424 3.63 4.63 9.67
C LEU A 424 2.98 3.26 9.78
N ASN A 425 3.11 2.61 10.92
CA ASN A 425 2.37 1.40 11.28
C ASN A 425 1.26 1.72 12.29
N ILE A 426 0.25 0.86 12.40
CA ILE A 426 -0.78 0.99 13.44
C ILE A 426 -0.12 0.80 14.81
N ASP A 427 0.65 -0.27 14.96
CA ASP A 427 1.51 -0.65 16.07
C ASP A 427 2.65 -1.52 15.55
N GLU A 428 3.51 -2.02 16.41
CA GLU A 428 4.72 -2.79 16.05
C GLU A 428 4.42 -4.07 15.24
N HIS A 429 3.23 -4.65 15.37
CA HIS A 429 2.84 -5.89 14.68
C HIS A 429 1.84 -5.66 13.53
N ASN A 430 1.19 -4.50 13.49
CA ASN A 430 0.13 -4.17 12.54
C ASN A 430 0.58 -3.11 11.54
N ARG A 431 1.06 -3.57 10.41
CA ARG A 431 1.52 -2.70 9.33
C ARG A 431 0.36 -2.07 8.56
N ILE A 432 0.56 -0.83 8.08
CA ILE A 432 -0.34 -0.16 7.15
C ILE A 432 0.11 -0.46 5.71
N PRO A 433 -0.74 -1.09 4.87
CA PRO A 433 -0.43 -1.29 3.47
C PRO A 433 -0.28 0.03 2.71
N THR A 434 0.77 0.19 1.91
CA THR A 434 0.98 1.37 1.05
C THR A 434 -0.18 1.59 0.06
N THR A 435 -0.85 0.51 -0.32
CA THR A 435 -2.04 0.53 -1.18
C THR A 435 -3.21 1.28 -0.55
N ASP A 436 -3.35 1.24 0.78
CA ASP A 436 -4.46 1.91 1.47
C ASP A 436 -4.32 3.43 1.38
N GLY A 437 -3.15 3.98 1.69
CA GLY A 437 -2.88 5.43 1.56
C GLY A 437 -3.14 5.93 0.13
N ARG A 438 -2.66 5.19 -0.89
CA ARG A 438 -2.87 5.56 -2.30
C ARG A 438 -4.34 5.43 -2.74
N LEU A 439 -5.06 4.43 -2.24
CA LEU A 439 -6.49 4.30 -2.49
C LEU A 439 -7.27 5.49 -1.91
N LEU A 440 -6.96 5.91 -0.68
CA LEU A 440 -7.58 7.08 -0.06
C LEU A 440 -7.27 8.37 -0.83
N ARG A 441 -6.00 8.59 -1.20
CA ARG A 441 -5.58 9.71 -2.06
C ARG A 441 -6.39 9.73 -3.37
N ARG A 442 -6.51 8.57 -4.03
CA ARG A 442 -7.26 8.43 -5.29
C ARG A 442 -8.75 8.76 -5.11
N MET A 443 -9.40 8.22 -4.08
CA MET A 443 -10.81 8.50 -3.81
C MET A 443 -11.09 10.00 -3.68
N ILE A 444 -10.26 10.69 -2.91
CA ILE A 444 -10.43 12.12 -2.66
C ILE A 444 -10.22 12.91 -3.96
N ARG A 445 -9.14 12.65 -4.70
CA ARG A 445 -8.86 13.31 -5.97
C ARG A 445 -9.96 13.06 -6.99
N ASP A 446 -10.33 11.79 -7.21
CA ASP A 446 -11.28 11.41 -8.25
C ASP A 446 -12.69 11.94 -7.96
N ALA A 447 -13.10 11.98 -6.69
CA ALA A 447 -14.34 12.64 -6.28
C ALA A 447 -14.32 14.16 -6.53
N ARG A 448 -13.16 14.81 -6.30
CA ARG A 448 -13.00 16.26 -6.44
C ARG A 448 -12.86 16.72 -7.90
N THR A 449 -12.10 16.00 -8.73
CA THR A 449 -11.66 16.48 -10.04
C THR A 449 -12.13 15.65 -11.22
N ARG A 450 -12.52 14.39 -11.01
CA ARG A 450 -12.85 13.44 -12.08
C ARG A 450 -14.31 12.99 -12.08
N GLY A 451 -15.11 13.44 -11.11
CA GLY A 451 -16.52 13.08 -10.98
C GLY A 451 -16.81 11.62 -10.68
N ALA A 452 -15.78 10.84 -10.25
CA ALA A 452 -15.96 9.45 -9.91
C ALA A 452 -16.29 9.30 -8.41
N SER A 453 -17.25 8.44 -8.07
CA SER A 453 -17.60 8.15 -6.69
C SER A 453 -16.53 7.29 -6.00
N ALA A 454 -16.53 7.28 -4.66
CA ALA A 454 -15.68 6.36 -3.89
C ALA A 454 -15.99 4.89 -4.21
N GLN A 455 -17.26 4.57 -4.49
CA GLN A 455 -17.68 3.24 -4.94
C GLN A 455 -17.01 2.86 -6.26
N ASP A 456 -17.02 3.75 -7.25
CA ASP A 456 -16.37 3.52 -8.55
C ASP A 456 -14.86 3.35 -8.39
N THR A 457 -14.24 4.17 -7.54
CA THR A 457 -12.80 4.07 -7.25
C THR A 457 -12.42 2.71 -6.64
N ILE A 458 -13.20 2.20 -5.67
CA ILE A 458 -12.99 0.86 -5.10
C ILE A 458 -13.17 -0.21 -6.17
N ARG A 459 -14.22 -0.10 -7.00
CA ARG A 459 -14.50 -1.08 -8.07
C ARG A 459 -13.37 -1.16 -9.10
N MET A 460 -12.78 -0.03 -9.46
CA MET A 460 -11.68 0.05 -10.43
C MET A 460 -10.32 -0.33 -9.84
N TRP A 461 -10.16 -0.30 -8.52
CA TRP A 461 -8.86 -0.47 -7.86
C TRP A 461 -8.13 -1.77 -8.21
N PRO A 462 -8.78 -2.94 -8.32
CA PRO A 462 -8.12 -4.18 -8.75
C PRO A 462 -7.47 -4.09 -10.14
N SER A 463 -8.11 -3.43 -11.10
CA SER A 463 -7.55 -3.23 -12.45
C SER A 463 -6.33 -2.31 -12.40
N VAL A 464 -6.40 -1.22 -11.64
CA VAL A 464 -5.25 -0.32 -11.43
C VAL A 464 -4.07 -1.09 -10.82
N ARG A 465 -4.33 -1.92 -9.80
CA ARG A 465 -3.29 -2.76 -9.17
C ARG A 465 -2.66 -3.75 -10.14
N LYS A 466 -3.47 -4.37 -11.01
CA LYS A 466 -2.95 -5.26 -12.06
C LYS A 466 -2.01 -4.50 -13.00
N GLY A 467 -2.41 -3.32 -13.47
CA GLY A 467 -1.57 -2.49 -14.34
C GLY A 467 -0.25 -2.08 -13.67
N GLU A 468 -0.26 -1.74 -12.37
CA GLU A 468 0.95 -1.43 -11.61
C GLU A 468 1.91 -2.63 -11.51
N GLU A 469 1.37 -3.84 -11.23
CA GLU A 469 2.13 -5.09 -11.14
C GLU A 469 2.77 -5.49 -12.48
N GLU A 470 2.12 -5.19 -13.60
CA GLU A 470 2.59 -5.53 -14.94
C GLU A 470 3.52 -4.46 -15.54
N ASN A 471 3.25 -3.18 -15.29
CA ASN A 471 3.87 -2.08 -16.05
C ASN A 471 4.80 -1.16 -15.24
N ILE A 472 4.81 -1.25 -13.89
CA ILE A 472 5.60 -0.34 -13.07
C ILE A 472 6.60 -1.09 -12.18
N PHE A 473 6.12 -2.01 -11.34
CA PHE A 473 6.96 -2.65 -10.32
C PHE A 473 8.10 -3.50 -10.88
N PRO A 474 7.98 -4.16 -12.06
CA PRO A 474 9.11 -4.88 -12.64
C PRO A 474 10.32 -3.99 -12.98
N TYR A 475 10.09 -2.69 -13.21
CA TYR A 475 11.11 -1.74 -13.65
C TYR A 475 11.61 -0.80 -12.54
N GLN A 476 11.05 -0.86 -11.32
CA GLN A 476 11.33 0.12 -10.27
C GLN A 476 12.80 0.14 -9.83
N GLU A 477 13.48 -1.02 -9.80
CA GLU A 477 14.91 -1.10 -9.44
C GLU A 477 15.85 -0.53 -10.52
N GLU A 478 15.36 -0.24 -11.74
CA GLU A 478 16.13 0.40 -12.81
C GLU A 478 16.24 1.93 -12.65
N ALA A 479 15.47 2.52 -11.72
CA ALA A 479 15.52 3.95 -11.47
C ALA A 479 16.92 4.42 -11.00
N ASP A 480 17.37 5.59 -11.47
CA ASP A 480 18.59 6.24 -10.99
C ASP A 480 18.36 6.84 -9.59
N ALA A 481 17.16 7.34 -9.32
CA ALA A 481 16.73 7.83 -8.00
C ALA A 481 15.34 7.33 -7.64
N MET A 482 15.09 7.17 -6.33
CA MET A 482 13.77 6.86 -5.80
C MET A 482 13.31 7.94 -4.82
N PHE A 483 12.04 8.28 -4.88
CA PHE A 483 11.43 9.27 -4.00
C PHE A 483 10.19 8.72 -3.29
N ASN A 484 10.19 8.78 -1.96
CA ASN A 484 9.01 8.47 -1.16
C ASN A 484 8.15 9.72 -0.96
N SER A 485 6.97 9.74 -1.58
CA SER A 485 6.02 10.86 -1.51
C SER A 485 5.06 10.78 -0.33
N ALA A 486 5.12 9.72 0.50
CA ALA A 486 4.29 9.61 1.69
C ALA A 486 4.72 10.63 2.75
N LEU A 487 3.72 11.16 3.45
CA LEU A 487 3.93 12.06 4.59
C LEU A 487 3.44 11.34 5.85
N ILE A 488 4.22 11.38 6.92
CA ILE A 488 3.88 10.67 8.18
C ILE A 488 2.49 11.04 8.68
N TYR A 489 2.07 12.30 8.48
CA TYR A 489 0.80 12.83 8.98
C TYR A 489 -0.38 12.69 8.02
N GLU A 490 -0.15 12.25 6.78
CA GLU A 490 -1.17 12.36 5.71
C GLU A 490 -2.48 11.64 6.01
N LEU A 491 -2.43 10.46 6.65
CA LEU A 491 -3.62 9.67 6.94
C LEU A 491 -4.55 10.37 7.95
N ALA A 492 -3.98 11.10 8.91
CA ALA A 492 -4.74 11.92 9.84
C ALA A 492 -5.48 13.08 9.15
N VAL A 493 -4.88 13.64 8.09
CA VAL A 493 -5.50 14.70 7.27
C VAL A 493 -6.52 14.09 6.29
N LEU A 494 -6.16 13.05 5.54
CA LEU A 494 -7.02 12.40 4.55
C LEU A 494 -8.31 11.86 5.16
N LYS A 495 -8.27 11.43 6.43
CA LYS A 495 -9.43 10.94 7.16
C LYS A 495 -10.64 11.84 7.02
N GLN A 496 -10.50 13.16 7.21
CA GLN A 496 -11.61 14.11 7.17
C GLN A 496 -12.26 14.22 5.79
N TYR A 497 -11.48 14.01 4.74
CA TYR A 497 -11.96 14.09 3.36
C TYR A 497 -12.59 12.78 2.88
N VAL A 498 -12.08 11.64 3.32
CA VAL A 498 -12.48 10.35 2.79
C VAL A 498 -13.62 9.69 3.59
N GLU A 499 -13.73 9.92 4.90
CA GLU A 499 -14.80 9.33 5.71
C GLU A 499 -16.20 9.64 5.17
N PRO A 500 -16.57 10.90 4.80
CA PRO A 500 -17.86 11.18 4.21
C PRO A 500 -18.12 10.42 2.91
N LEU A 501 -17.08 10.25 2.07
CA LEU A 501 -17.17 9.52 0.81
C LEU A 501 -17.43 8.03 1.05
N LEU A 502 -16.74 7.43 2.02
CA LEU A 502 -16.90 6.03 2.40
C LEU A 502 -18.26 5.75 3.05
N PHE A 503 -18.77 6.67 3.89
CA PHE A 503 -20.11 6.55 4.48
C PHE A 503 -21.23 6.66 3.44
N GLY A 504 -20.97 7.31 2.32
CA GLY A 504 -21.91 7.43 1.18
C GLY A 504 -22.08 6.12 0.40
N ILE A 505 -21.25 5.10 0.61
CA ILE A 505 -21.34 3.82 -0.13
C ILE A 505 -22.49 2.98 0.41
N PRO A 506 -23.43 2.52 -0.47
CA PRO A 506 -24.58 1.72 -0.08
C PRO A 506 -24.17 0.38 0.56
N LYS A 507 -24.98 -0.09 1.54
CA LYS A 507 -24.67 -1.32 2.30
C LYS A 507 -24.89 -2.62 1.52
N ASP A 508 -25.60 -2.56 0.43
CA ASP A 508 -26.01 -3.68 -0.43
C ASP A 508 -25.09 -3.87 -1.65
N CYS A 509 -24.07 -3.03 -1.82
CA CYS A 509 -23.10 -3.19 -2.90
C CYS A 509 -21.84 -3.96 -2.45
N PRO A 510 -21.13 -4.61 -3.39
CA PRO A 510 -19.90 -5.38 -3.10
C PRO A 510 -18.80 -4.53 -2.46
N GLU A 511 -18.67 -3.27 -2.86
CA GLU A 511 -17.64 -2.33 -2.41
C GLU A 511 -17.79 -1.92 -0.94
N TYR A 512 -18.98 -2.14 -0.34
CA TYR A 512 -19.24 -1.81 1.07
C TYR A 512 -18.31 -2.54 2.05
N THR A 513 -17.91 -3.77 1.73
CA THR A 513 -16.97 -4.55 2.58
C THR A 513 -15.63 -3.82 2.71
N GLU A 514 -15.10 -3.30 1.60
CA GLU A 514 -13.85 -2.55 1.58
C GLU A 514 -14.02 -1.16 2.22
N ALA A 515 -15.12 -0.47 1.93
CA ALA A 515 -15.45 0.79 2.59
C ALA A 515 -15.48 0.64 4.12
N LYS A 516 -16.10 -0.44 4.62
CA LYS A 516 -16.15 -0.73 6.05
C LYS A 516 -14.79 -1.07 6.65
N ARG A 517 -13.91 -1.75 5.90
CA ARG A 517 -12.54 -2.02 6.30
C ARG A 517 -11.75 -0.72 6.47
N LEU A 518 -11.83 0.17 5.47
CA LEU A 518 -11.15 1.47 5.49
C LEU A 518 -11.67 2.39 6.61
N LEU A 519 -12.97 2.44 6.84
CA LEU A 519 -13.54 3.19 7.97
C LEU A 519 -13.01 2.68 9.32
N LYS A 520 -12.95 1.36 9.51
CA LYS A 520 -12.35 0.77 10.73
C LYS A 520 -10.87 1.10 10.88
N PHE A 521 -10.15 1.13 9.78
CA PHE A 521 -8.74 1.53 9.75
C PHE A 521 -8.57 3.01 10.15
N LEU A 522 -9.39 3.89 9.62
CA LEU A 522 -9.34 5.32 9.92
C LEU A 522 -9.75 5.66 11.38
N ASP A 523 -10.49 4.78 12.04
CA ASP A 523 -10.86 4.95 13.46
C ASP A 523 -9.65 5.03 14.42
N TYR A 524 -8.47 4.60 14.00
CA TYR A 524 -7.24 4.68 14.82
C TYR A 524 -6.63 6.09 14.84
N PHE A 525 -6.94 6.93 13.87
CA PHE A 525 -6.35 8.24 13.71
C PHE A 525 -7.21 9.33 14.34
N ILE A 526 -6.56 10.29 15.02
CA ILE A 526 -7.16 11.60 15.29
C ILE A 526 -7.10 12.41 13.99
N GLY A 527 -8.25 12.98 13.58
CA GLY A 527 -8.32 13.82 12.38
C GLY A 527 -7.64 15.17 12.58
N VAL A 528 -6.95 15.67 11.55
CA VAL A 528 -6.21 16.95 11.55
C VAL A 528 -6.67 17.85 10.42
N SER A 529 -6.82 19.17 10.68
CA SER A 529 -7.12 20.17 9.66
C SER A 529 -6.01 20.25 8.60
N SER A 530 -6.38 20.61 7.38
CA SER A 530 -5.42 20.85 6.29
C SER A 530 -4.92 22.31 6.21
N GLU A 531 -5.30 23.18 7.15
CA GLU A 531 -5.00 24.62 7.07
C GLU A 531 -3.50 24.91 7.06
N ASP A 532 -2.75 24.22 7.92
CA ASP A 532 -1.30 24.42 8.07
C ASP A 532 -0.45 23.71 7.01
N ILE A 533 -1.07 22.97 6.08
CA ILE A 533 -0.34 22.27 5.02
C ILE A 533 0.08 23.28 3.95
N PRO A 534 1.38 23.35 3.60
CA PRO A 534 1.87 24.24 2.54
C PRO A 534 1.16 24.03 1.20
N LYS A 535 1.00 25.12 0.43
CA LYS A 535 0.28 25.06 -0.85
C LYS A 535 1.02 24.28 -1.95
N ASN A 536 2.33 24.09 -1.82
CA ASN A 536 3.15 23.27 -2.69
C ASN A 536 3.32 21.83 -2.20
N SER A 537 2.69 21.43 -1.09
CA SER A 537 2.72 20.05 -0.59
C SER A 537 2.13 19.07 -1.60
N ILE A 538 2.73 17.89 -1.73
CA ILE A 538 2.20 16.79 -2.56
C ILE A 538 0.77 16.42 -2.14
N LEU A 539 0.44 16.56 -0.86
CA LEU A 539 -0.90 16.25 -0.38
C LEU A 539 -1.99 17.15 -1.00
N ARG A 540 -1.65 18.38 -1.38
CA ARG A 540 -2.56 19.34 -2.03
C ARG A 540 -3.07 18.87 -3.40
N GLU A 541 -2.33 18.03 -4.11
CA GLU A 541 -2.82 17.37 -5.34
C GLU A 541 -4.15 16.63 -5.09
N PHE A 542 -4.28 16.02 -3.93
CA PHE A 542 -5.44 15.21 -3.57
C PHE A 542 -6.53 16.02 -2.88
N ILE A 543 -6.18 16.75 -1.82
CA ILE A 543 -7.14 17.50 -0.99
C ILE A 543 -7.54 18.87 -1.57
N GLY A 544 -6.81 19.37 -2.57
CA GLY A 544 -7.04 20.68 -3.20
C GLY A 544 -6.27 21.83 -2.56
N GLY A 545 -6.36 22.99 -3.18
CA GLY A 545 -5.69 24.22 -2.74
C GLY A 545 -4.18 24.25 -3.05
N SER A 546 -3.73 23.48 -4.05
CA SER A 546 -2.36 23.57 -4.59
C SER A 546 -2.12 24.95 -5.22
N CYS A 547 -0.87 25.46 -5.11
CA CYS A 547 -0.39 26.60 -5.89
C CYS A 547 0.24 26.16 -7.21
N LEU A 548 0.35 24.87 -7.45
CA LEU A 548 0.84 24.27 -8.68
C LEU A 548 -0.36 23.87 -9.55
N ASP A 549 -0.18 23.84 -10.84
CA ASP A 549 -1.21 23.40 -11.80
C ASP A 549 -1.20 21.86 -11.87
N VAL A 550 -2.06 21.21 -11.02
CA VAL A 550 -2.11 19.76 -10.81
C VAL A 550 -3.54 19.21 -10.77
#